data_d37950a93440fe7f5c90b0e40c568584
#
_entry.id   d37950a93440fe7f5c90b0e40c568584
#
_cell.length_a   1.000
_cell.length_b   1.000
_cell.length_c   1.000
_cell.angle_alpha   90.00
_cell.angle_beta   90.00
_cell.angle_gamma   90.00
#
_symmetry.space_group_name_H-M   'P 1'
#
loop_
_entity.id
_entity.type
_entity.pdbx_description
1 polymer ?
#
loop_
_entity_poly.entity_id
_entity_poly.type
_entity_poly.pdbx_seq_one_letter_code
_entity_poly.pdbx_strand_id
1 'polypeptide(L)'
;VRSRGLGDVYKRQHPWTLLTYMFVHYDVWHILFNMLWLYWFGQIFLMSFSEKQMVGLYLLGGIAGGLLYLLSYNLFPYFDGKEGLMCGASASIIAIVVATAFRMPDYKVNLLFLGAISLKYIALVTIIIDLLSVTSANGGGHIAHLGGALLGYWFIVRWEKGKDLTAPVNKLIDKIVTGFK
;
A
#
# COMPACT_ATOMS: atom_id res chain seq x y z
N VAL A 1 22.13 28.07 0.98
CA VAL A 1 21.36 27.08 1.76
C VAL A 1 20.79 26.09 0.76
N ARG A 2 21.33 24.85 0.69
CA ARG A 2 20.68 23.78 -0.06
C ARG A 2 19.29 23.62 0.55
N SER A 3 18.26 23.97 -0.19
CA SER A 3 16.89 23.67 0.15
C SER A 3 16.76 22.15 0.12
N ARG A 4 16.95 21.52 1.28
CA ARG A 4 16.43 20.17 1.49
C ARG A 4 14.94 20.30 1.26
N GLY A 5 14.42 19.57 0.24
CA GLY A 5 13.15 19.84 -0.37
C GLY A 5 12.00 20.04 0.62
N LEU A 6 10.97 20.73 0.21
CA LEU A 6 9.71 20.99 0.93
C LEU A 6 9.18 19.75 1.72
N GLY A 7 9.51 18.54 1.27
CA GLY A 7 9.22 17.29 1.95
C GLY A 7 9.78 17.20 3.37
N ASP A 8 10.99 17.70 3.66
CA ASP A 8 11.58 17.63 4.99
C ASP A 8 10.94 18.62 5.98
N VAL A 9 10.58 19.81 5.49
CA VAL A 9 9.88 20.82 6.29
C VAL A 9 8.46 20.35 6.58
N TYR A 10 7.78 19.78 5.58
CA TYR A 10 6.42 19.28 5.71
C TYR A 10 6.33 18.08 6.67
N LYS A 11 7.31 17.18 6.65
CA LYS A 11 7.38 16.01 7.55
C LYS A 11 7.56 16.39 9.01
N ARG A 12 8.42 17.39 9.28
CA ARG A 12 8.65 17.86 10.66
C ARG A 12 7.43 18.58 11.23
N GLN A 13 6.63 19.20 10.38
CA GLN A 13 5.45 19.96 10.77
C GLN A 13 4.18 19.10 10.84
N HIS A 14 4.11 18.02 10.04
CA HIS A 14 2.88 17.21 9.87
C HIS A 14 3.15 15.70 9.84
N PRO A 15 3.62 15.08 10.94
CA PRO A 15 3.97 13.64 10.96
C PRO A 15 2.77 12.73 10.69
N TRP A 16 1.55 13.20 10.95
CA TRP A 16 0.32 12.45 10.64
C TRP A 16 0.08 12.24 9.15
N THR A 17 0.75 13.00 8.27
CA THR A 17 0.63 12.81 6.83
C THR A 17 1.10 11.43 6.37
N LEU A 18 2.00 10.79 7.13
CA LEU A 18 2.41 9.41 6.87
C LEU A 18 1.24 8.40 6.94
N LEU A 19 0.21 8.74 7.72
CA LEU A 19 -1.01 7.94 7.84
C LEU A 19 -2.15 8.48 6.99
N THR A 20 -2.32 9.82 6.94
CA THR A 20 -3.51 10.41 6.34
C THR A 20 -3.48 10.46 4.82
N TYR A 21 -2.31 10.40 4.18
CA TYR A 21 -2.18 10.45 2.72
C TYR A 21 -2.98 9.33 2.02
N MET A 22 -3.10 8.15 2.64
CA MET A 22 -3.80 7.00 2.06
C MET A 22 -5.32 7.18 1.99
N PHE A 23 -5.86 8.23 2.62
CA PHE A 23 -7.30 8.57 2.58
C PHE A 23 -7.58 9.77 1.67
N VAL A 24 -6.56 10.41 1.10
CA VAL A 24 -6.69 11.57 0.22
C VAL A 24 -6.49 11.12 -1.23
N HIS A 25 -7.35 11.58 -2.13
CA HIS A 25 -7.26 11.32 -3.56
C HIS A 25 -7.36 12.63 -4.33
N TYR A 26 -6.62 12.76 -5.42
CA TYR A 26 -6.55 14.02 -6.17
C TYR A 26 -7.71 14.21 -7.17
N ASP A 27 -8.40 13.13 -7.59
CA ASP A 27 -9.57 13.20 -8.46
C ASP A 27 -10.56 12.04 -8.23
N VAL A 28 -11.74 12.13 -8.87
CA VAL A 28 -12.83 11.16 -8.75
C VAL A 28 -12.45 9.80 -9.34
N TRP A 29 -11.70 9.76 -10.43
CA TRP A 29 -11.28 8.49 -11.04
C TRP A 29 -10.27 7.77 -10.16
N HIS A 30 -9.35 8.52 -9.57
CA HIS A 30 -8.37 7.97 -8.64
C HIS A 30 -9.03 7.30 -7.42
N ILE A 31 -10.02 7.94 -6.79
CA ILE A 31 -10.74 7.30 -5.67
C ILE A 31 -11.60 6.13 -6.16
N LEU A 32 -12.28 6.28 -7.30
CA LEU A 32 -13.14 5.23 -7.84
C LEU A 32 -12.34 3.93 -8.10
N PHE A 33 -11.22 4.02 -8.81
CA PHE A 33 -10.38 2.85 -9.09
C PHE A 33 -9.79 2.24 -7.82
N ASN A 34 -9.33 3.05 -6.87
CA ASN A 34 -8.86 2.55 -5.58
C ASN A 34 -9.98 1.78 -4.84
N MET A 35 -11.19 2.31 -4.80
CA MET A 35 -12.31 1.65 -4.11
C MET A 35 -12.75 0.37 -4.82
N LEU A 36 -12.75 0.33 -6.15
CA LEU A 36 -13.05 -0.88 -6.92
C LEU A 36 -12.02 -1.98 -6.66
N TRP A 37 -10.73 -1.64 -6.67
CA TRP A 37 -9.66 -2.59 -6.35
C TRP A 37 -9.75 -3.08 -4.91
N LEU A 38 -9.96 -2.17 -3.96
CA LEU A 38 -10.15 -2.53 -2.56
C LEU A 38 -11.36 -3.46 -2.37
N TYR A 39 -12.47 -3.19 -3.03
CA TYR A 39 -13.65 -4.02 -2.97
C TYR A 39 -13.38 -5.43 -3.53
N TRP A 40 -12.87 -5.55 -4.74
CA TRP A 40 -12.65 -6.86 -5.37
C TRP A 40 -11.57 -7.68 -4.66
N PHE A 41 -10.41 -7.10 -4.44
CA PHE A 41 -9.31 -7.83 -3.77
C PHE A 41 -9.56 -8.00 -2.28
N GLY A 42 -10.29 -7.09 -1.65
CA GLY A 42 -10.77 -7.24 -0.27
C GLY A 42 -11.68 -8.46 -0.11
N GLN A 43 -12.65 -8.67 -1.01
CA GLN A 43 -13.50 -9.86 -0.99
C GLN A 43 -12.68 -11.16 -1.11
N ILE A 44 -11.69 -11.18 -2.01
CA ILE A 44 -10.84 -12.36 -2.18
C ILE A 44 -9.95 -12.56 -0.94
N PHE A 45 -9.40 -11.49 -0.38
CA PHE A 45 -8.60 -11.53 0.85
C PHE A 45 -9.40 -12.13 2.02
N LEU A 46 -10.65 -11.72 2.18
CA LEU A 46 -11.54 -12.21 3.23
C LEU A 46 -11.91 -13.70 3.11
N MET A 47 -11.63 -14.35 1.98
CA MET A 47 -11.76 -15.81 1.87
C MET A 47 -10.71 -16.57 2.71
N SER A 48 -9.60 -15.92 3.08
CA SER A 48 -8.49 -16.55 3.83
C SER A 48 -8.15 -15.85 5.13
N PHE A 49 -8.57 -14.59 5.30
CA PHE A 49 -8.19 -13.73 6.41
C PHE A 49 -9.41 -13.00 6.97
N SER A 50 -9.29 -12.45 8.19
CA SER A 50 -10.34 -11.71 8.85
C SER A 50 -10.39 -10.23 8.42
N GLU A 51 -11.52 -9.58 8.67
CA GLU A 51 -11.68 -8.13 8.47
C GLU A 51 -10.66 -7.32 9.29
N LYS A 52 -10.37 -7.74 10.54
CA LYS A 52 -9.35 -7.09 11.36
C LYS A 52 -7.96 -7.16 10.71
N GLN A 53 -7.63 -8.30 10.11
CA GLN A 53 -6.36 -8.44 9.38
C GLN A 53 -6.34 -7.58 8.13
N MET A 54 -7.45 -7.46 7.41
CA MET A 54 -7.56 -6.57 6.25
C MET A 54 -7.34 -5.11 6.64
N VAL A 55 -7.99 -4.62 7.70
CA VAL A 55 -7.81 -3.25 8.20
C VAL A 55 -6.37 -3.04 8.67
N GLY A 56 -5.83 -3.96 9.46
CA GLY A 56 -4.45 -3.88 9.94
C GLY A 56 -3.44 -3.88 8.79
N LEU A 57 -3.63 -4.73 7.78
CA LEU A 57 -2.75 -4.79 6.60
C LEU A 57 -2.89 -3.54 5.73
N TYR A 58 -4.09 -2.99 5.57
CA TYR A 58 -4.33 -1.73 4.88
C TYR A 58 -3.51 -0.59 5.51
N LEU A 59 -3.61 -0.43 6.84
CA LEU A 59 -2.88 0.63 7.55
C LEU A 59 -1.36 0.43 7.48
N LEU A 60 -0.88 -0.79 7.75
CA LEU A 60 0.54 -1.11 7.69
C LEU A 60 1.11 -0.98 6.27
N GLY A 61 0.35 -1.41 5.24
CA GLY A 61 0.73 -1.28 3.84
C GLY A 61 0.90 0.16 3.40
N GLY A 62 -0.03 1.03 3.79
CA GLY A 62 0.09 2.46 3.57
C GLY A 62 1.30 3.06 4.29
N ILE A 63 1.49 2.75 5.57
CA ILE A 63 2.66 3.23 6.33
C ILE A 63 3.96 2.77 5.67
N ALA A 64 4.06 1.50 5.27
CA ALA A 64 5.26 0.97 4.60
C ALA A 64 5.52 1.67 3.25
N GLY A 65 4.45 1.93 2.47
CA GLY A 65 4.54 2.71 1.24
C GLY A 65 5.06 4.11 1.50
N GLY A 66 4.49 4.81 2.47
CA GLY A 66 4.92 6.14 2.87
C GLY A 66 6.37 6.17 3.37
N LEU A 67 6.79 5.19 4.17
CA LEU A 67 8.18 5.09 4.64
C LEU A 67 9.14 4.84 3.48
N LEU A 68 8.83 3.94 2.55
CA LEU A 68 9.72 3.68 1.40
C LEU A 68 9.82 4.91 0.50
N TYR A 69 8.70 5.62 0.24
CA TYR A 69 8.71 6.91 -0.44
C TYR A 69 9.65 7.90 0.27
N LEU A 70 9.49 8.07 1.59
CA LEU A 70 10.31 9.00 2.36
C LEU A 70 11.80 8.63 2.31
N LEU A 71 12.13 7.35 2.49
CA LEU A 71 13.51 6.87 2.40
C LEU A 71 14.10 7.14 1.02
N SER A 72 13.36 6.83 -0.04
CA SER A 72 13.83 7.01 -1.41
C SER A 72 14.12 8.48 -1.75
N TYR A 73 13.23 9.39 -1.39
CA TYR A 73 13.41 10.82 -1.66
C TYR A 73 14.47 11.51 -0.80
N ASN A 74 14.92 10.87 0.28
CA ASN A 74 16.00 11.41 1.13
C ASN A 74 17.36 10.74 0.90
N LEU A 75 17.39 9.51 0.38
CA LEU A 75 18.63 8.75 0.27
C LEU A 75 19.16 8.68 -1.17
N PHE A 76 18.30 8.73 -2.18
CA PHE A 76 18.73 8.59 -3.58
C PHE A 76 18.93 9.96 -4.24
N PRO A 77 20.17 10.24 -4.75
CA PRO A 77 20.46 11.50 -5.44
C PRO A 77 19.56 11.79 -6.64
N TYR A 78 19.00 10.74 -7.25
CA TYR A 78 18.05 10.88 -8.36
C TYR A 78 16.84 11.77 -8.02
N PHE A 79 16.41 11.79 -6.76
CA PHE A 79 15.26 12.56 -6.30
C PHE A 79 15.62 13.93 -5.73
N ASP A 80 16.92 14.31 -5.73
CA ASP A 80 17.37 15.62 -5.26
C ASP A 80 16.70 16.73 -6.08
N GLY A 81 16.03 17.66 -5.38
CA GLY A 81 15.33 18.79 -6.00
C GLY A 81 14.02 18.43 -6.71
N LYS A 82 13.60 17.17 -6.72
CA LYS A 82 12.30 16.77 -7.25
C LYS A 82 11.22 16.86 -6.18
N GLU A 83 10.10 17.47 -6.57
CA GLU A 83 8.90 17.45 -5.76
C GLU A 83 8.09 16.19 -6.08
N GLY A 84 7.70 15.43 -5.06
CA GLY A 84 6.84 14.27 -5.21
C GLY A 84 5.54 14.48 -4.44
N LEU A 85 4.43 14.33 -5.12
CA LEU A 85 3.12 14.24 -4.47
C LEU A 85 2.77 12.77 -4.21
N MET A 86 2.45 12.45 -2.96
CA MET A 86 1.97 11.12 -2.60
C MET A 86 0.59 11.25 -1.98
N CYS A 87 -0.39 10.62 -2.62
CA CYS A 87 -1.76 10.51 -2.11
C CYS A 87 -2.41 9.25 -2.69
N GLY A 88 -3.42 8.73 -1.99
CA GLY A 88 -4.20 7.58 -2.42
C GLY A 88 -3.98 6.32 -1.60
N ALA A 89 -4.99 5.46 -1.62
CA ALA A 89 -5.03 4.19 -0.91
C ALA A 89 -4.20 3.08 -1.57
N SER A 90 -3.63 3.33 -2.75
CA SER A 90 -3.09 2.31 -3.64
C SER A 90 -1.97 1.47 -3.03
N ALA A 91 -1.06 2.04 -2.25
CA ALA A 91 -0.02 1.29 -1.54
C ALA A 91 -0.63 0.28 -0.54
N SER A 92 -1.66 0.70 0.22
CA SER A 92 -2.44 -0.16 1.11
C SER A 92 -3.14 -1.30 0.35
N ILE A 93 -3.73 -0.98 -0.78
CA ILE A 93 -4.45 -1.93 -1.64
C ILE A 93 -3.48 -2.94 -2.24
N ILE A 94 -2.33 -2.50 -2.72
CA ILE A 94 -1.29 -3.39 -3.27
C ILE A 94 -0.77 -4.35 -2.20
N ALA A 95 -0.65 -3.93 -0.93
CA ALA A 95 -0.32 -4.86 0.15
C ALA A 95 -1.37 -5.99 0.26
N ILE A 96 -2.67 -5.68 0.15
CA ILE A 96 -3.75 -6.66 0.15
C ILE A 96 -3.67 -7.56 -1.10
N VAL A 97 -3.47 -6.97 -2.29
CA VAL A 97 -3.36 -7.71 -3.57
C VAL A 97 -2.21 -8.71 -3.51
N VAL A 98 -1.03 -8.27 -3.08
CA VAL A 98 0.17 -9.12 -3.00
C VAL A 98 -0.04 -10.22 -1.95
N ALA A 99 -0.53 -9.89 -0.75
CA ALA A 99 -0.84 -10.90 0.26
C ALA A 99 -1.82 -11.96 -0.27
N THR A 100 -2.87 -11.54 -0.96
CA THR A 100 -3.87 -12.43 -1.55
C THR A 100 -3.26 -13.30 -2.65
N ALA A 101 -2.43 -12.70 -3.51
CA ALA A 101 -1.78 -13.42 -4.60
C ALA A 101 -0.79 -14.49 -4.11
N PHE A 102 -0.05 -14.22 -3.04
CA PHE A 102 0.84 -15.21 -2.42
C PHE A 102 0.07 -16.31 -1.68
N ARG A 103 -1.08 -15.96 -1.09
CA ARG A 103 -1.94 -16.96 -0.38
C ARG A 103 -2.69 -17.86 -1.34
N MET A 104 -3.18 -17.33 -2.46
CA MET A 104 -4.02 -18.03 -3.44
C MET A 104 -3.53 -17.74 -4.87
N PRO A 105 -2.31 -18.18 -5.25
CA PRO A 105 -1.67 -17.74 -6.50
C PRO A 105 -2.45 -18.14 -7.76
N ASP A 106 -3.14 -19.27 -7.73
CA ASP A 106 -3.86 -19.80 -8.89
C ASP A 106 -5.35 -19.41 -8.90
N TYR A 107 -5.82 -18.66 -7.91
CA TYR A 107 -7.17 -18.13 -7.93
C TYR A 107 -7.36 -17.21 -9.14
N LYS A 108 -8.42 -17.44 -9.92
CA LYS A 108 -8.68 -16.72 -11.17
C LYS A 108 -9.69 -15.60 -10.96
N VAL A 109 -9.32 -14.42 -11.40
CA VAL A 109 -10.20 -13.24 -11.46
C VAL A 109 -10.56 -13.01 -12.93
N ASN A 110 -11.86 -12.90 -13.21
CA ASN A 110 -12.33 -12.57 -14.56
C ASN A 110 -12.21 -11.05 -14.76
N LEU A 111 -11.21 -10.65 -15.54
CA LEU A 111 -11.03 -9.26 -15.93
C LEU A 111 -11.80 -8.99 -17.24
N LEU A 112 -12.49 -7.85 -17.26
CA LEU A 112 -13.19 -7.40 -18.45
C LEU A 112 -12.20 -7.31 -19.64
N PHE A 113 -12.56 -7.91 -20.77
CA PHE A 113 -11.77 -8.02 -22.01
C PHE A 113 -10.53 -8.95 -21.98
N LEU A 114 -10.02 -9.36 -20.80
CA LEU A 114 -8.82 -10.19 -20.70
C LEU A 114 -9.13 -11.64 -20.26
N GLY A 115 -10.36 -11.90 -19.81
CA GLY A 115 -10.76 -13.22 -19.35
C GLY A 115 -10.22 -13.56 -17.95
N ALA A 116 -10.08 -14.86 -17.66
CA ALA A 116 -9.70 -15.38 -16.36
C ALA A 116 -8.17 -15.35 -16.17
N ILE A 117 -7.66 -14.45 -15.32
CA ILE A 117 -6.24 -14.29 -15.02
C ILE A 117 -5.98 -14.69 -13.56
N SER A 118 -4.93 -15.50 -13.33
CA SER A 118 -4.53 -15.89 -11.98
C SER A 118 -3.92 -14.71 -11.20
N LEU A 119 -4.19 -14.64 -9.89
CA LEU A 119 -3.74 -13.55 -9.01
C LEU A 119 -2.22 -13.33 -9.03
N LYS A 120 -1.44 -14.40 -9.12
CA LYS A 120 0.03 -14.32 -9.22
C LYS A 120 0.49 -13.45 -10.40
N TYR A 121 -0.21 -13.52 -11.54
CA TYR A 121 0.15 -12.71 -12.72
C TYR A 121 -0.30 -11.26 -12.55
N ILE A 122 -1.45 -11.01 -11.92
CA ILE A 122 -1.91 -9.65 -11.61
C ILE A 122 -0.89 -8.96 -10.70
N ALA A 123 -0.51 -9.60 -9.59
CA ALA A 123 0.49 -9.05 -8.66
C ALA A 123 1.86 -8.86 -9.34
N LEU A 124 2.31 -9.84 -10.13
CA LEU A 124 3.60 -9.77 -10.84
C LEU A 124 3.63 -8.59 -11.81
N VAL A 125 2.61 -8.46 -12.66
CA VAL A 125 2.53 -7.37 -13.64
C VAL A 125 2.46 -6.00 -12.95
N THR A 126 1.69 -5.89 -11.87
CA THR A 126 1.62 -4.65 -11.07
C THR A 126 3.00 -4.26 -10.54
N ILE A 127 3.74 -5.20 -9.92
CA ILE A 127 5.08 -4.95 -9.39
C ILE A 127 6.07 -4.56 -10.52
N ILE A 128 6.00 -5.23 -11.67
CA ILE A 128 6.87 -4.91 -12.81
C ILE A 128 6.58 -3.50 -13.33
N ILE A 129 5.30 -3.13 -13.48
CA ILE A 129 4.92 -1.78 -13.91
C ILE A 129 5.44 -0.75 -12.90
N ASP A 130 5.29 -0.98 -11.61
CA ASP A 130 5.78 -0.07 -10.57
C ASP A 130 7.29 0.08 -10.62
N LEU A 131 8.04 -1.02 -10.76
CA LEU A 131 9.52 -0.99 -10.89
C LEU A 131 9.97 -0.19 -12.12
N LEU A 132 9.35 -0.40 -13.27
CA LEU A 132 9.69 0.31 -14.51
C LEU A 132 9.29 1.80 -14.46
N SER A 133 8.32 2.15 -13.62
CA SER A 133 7.75 3.51 -13.52
C SER A 133 8.34 4.36 -12.40
N VAL A 134 9.34 3.85 -11.65
CA VAL A 134 9.99 4.59 -10.53
C VAL A 134 10.56 5.94 -10.98
N THR A 135 11.00 6.04 -12.23
CA THR A 135 11.58 7.27 -12.79
C THR A 135 10.55 8.13 -13.59
N SER A 136 9.28 7.73 -13.58
CA SER A 136 8.21 8.51 -14.24
C SER A 136 7.84 9.77 -13.46
N ALA A 137 6.95 10.58 -14.03
CA ALA A 137 6.42 11.78 -13.38
C ALA A 137 5.73 11.46 -12.03
N ASN A 138 5.13 10.25 -11.88
CA ASN A 138 4.55 9.76 -10.64
C ASN A 138 5.44 8.73 -9.90
N GLY A 139 6.75 8.83 -10.05
CA GLY A 139 7.70 7.87 -9.45
C GLY A 139 7.51 7.67 -7.95
N GLY A 140 7.12 8.72 -7.22
CA GLY A 140 6.81 8.64 -5.79
C GLY A 140 5.65 7.69 -5.48
N GLY A 141 4.58 7.72 -6.26
CA GLY A 141 3.46 6.79 -6.14
C GLY A 141 3.89 5.35 -6.37
N HIS A 142 4.68 5.09 -7.43
CA HIS A 142 5.19 3.77 -7.75
C HIS A 142 6.13 3.21 -6.66
N ILE A 143 6.96 4.06 -6.06
CA ILE A 143 7.79 3.68 -4.91
C ILE A 143 6.92 3.30 -3.71
N ALA A 144 5.88 4.07 -3.41
CA ALA A 144 4.96 3.75 -2.34
C ALA A 144 4.26 2.41 -2.57
N HIS A 145 3.86 2.10 -3.81
CA HIS A 145 3.30 0.79 -4.19
C HIS A 145 4.26 -0.36 -3.88
N LEU A 146 5.55 -0.22 -4.20
CA LEU A 146 6.57 -1.23 -3.89
C LEU A 146 6.70 -1.44 -2.37
N GLY A 147 6.58 -0.38 -1.56
CA GLY A 147 6.54 -0.48 -0.10
C GLY A 147 5.34 -1.27 0.40
N GLY A 148 4.17 -1.04 -0.17
CA GLY A 148 2.96 -1.83 0.09
C GLY A 148 3.14 -3.29 -0.30
N ALA A 149 3.69 -3.56 -1.50
CA ALA A 149 3.95 -4.91 -2.00
C ALA A 149 4.89 -5.70 -1.08
N LEU A 150 5.99 -5.08 -0.64
CA LEU A 150 6.94 -5.69 0.31
C LEU A 150 6.28 -6.04 1.63
N LEU A 151 5.41 -5.17 2.14
CA LEU A 151 4.68 -5.46 3.38
C LEU A 151 3.65 -6.57 3.19
N GLY A 152 2.93 -6.59 2.08
CA GLY A 152 1.98 -7.66 1.76
C GLY A 152 2.65 -9.03 1.69
N TYR A 153 3.81 -9.11 1.05
CA TYR A 153 4.65 -10.31 1.03
C TYR A 153 5.11 -10.69 2.45
N TRP A 154 5.63 -9.73 3.22
CA TRP A 154 6.08 -9.99 4.59
C TRP A 154 4.95 -10.45 5.51
N PHE A 155 3.74 -9.92 5.32
CA PHE A 155 2.56 -10.40 6.05
C PHE A 155 2.35 -11.89 5.85
N ILE A 156 2.41 -12.42 4.61
CA ILE A 156 2.26 -13.85 4.33
C ILE A 156 3.39 -14.66 4.94
N VAL A 157 4.65 -14.24 4.78
CA VAL A 157 5.80 -14.95 5.37
C VAL A 157 5.68 -15.06 6.90
N ARG A 158 5.13 -14.05 7.56
CA ARG A 158 4.89 -14.09 9.01
C ARG A 158 3.70 -14.96 9.36
N TRP A 159 2.63 -14.86 8.57
CA TRP A 159 1.42 -15.66 8.75
C TRP A 159 1.70 -17.17 8.66
N GLU A 160 2.47 -17.60 7.67
CA GLU A 160 2.87 -19.02 7.52
C GLU A 160 3.67 -19.55 8.71
N LYS A 161 4.34 -18.67 9.45
CA LYS A 161 5.04 -18.97 10.70
C LYS A 161 4.13 -18.85 11.95
N GLY A 162 2.81 -18.76 11.77
CA GLY A 162 1.84 -18.61 12.85
C GLY A 162 1.87 -17.26 13.56
N LYS A 163 2.43 -16.20 12.93
CA LYS A 163 2.56 -14.87 13.51
C LYS A 163 1.74 -13.85 12.73
N ASP A 164 0.77 -13.24 13.38
CA ASP A 164 -0.05 -12.19 12.78
C ASP A 164 0.65 -10.83 12.91
N LEU A 165 1.14 -10.31 11.77
CA LEU A 165 1.79 -9.01 11.69
C LEU A 165 0.84 -7.84 12.04
N THR A 166 -0.45 -8.03 11.84
CA THR A 166 -1.46 -6.99 12.07
C THR A 166 -1.93 -6.92 13.52
N ALA A 167 -1.63 -7.93 14.34
CA ALA A 167 -2.11 -8.03 15.71
C ALA A 167 -1.81 -6.80 16.60
N PRO A 168 -0.62 -6.16 16.54
CA PRO A 168 -0.37 -4.97 17.35
C PRO A 168 -1.27 -3.78 16.98
N VAL A 169 -1.49 -3.58 15.68
CA VAL A 169 -2.36 -2.51 15.17
C VAL A 169 -3.80 -2.77 15.58
N ASN A 170 -4.27 -4.00 15.41
CA ASN A 170 -5.63 -4.40 15.78
C ASN A 170 -5.89 -4.23 17.28
N LYS A 171 -4.92 -4.59 18.15
CA LYS A 171 -5.02 -4.33 19.59
C LYS A 171 -5.13 -2.84 19.92
N LEU A 172 -4.39 -2.00 19.21
CA LEU A 172 -4.48 -0.54 19.39
C LEU A 172 -5.85 -0.03 18.98
N ILE A 173 -6.37 -0.46 17.84
CA ILE A 173 -7.71 -0.10 17.35
C ILE A 173 -8.79 -0.55 18.36
N ASP A 174 -8.72 -1.81 18.80
CA ASP A 174 -9.66 -2.34 19.80
C ASP A 174 -9.64 -1.51 21.10
N LYS A 175 -8.45 -1.13 21.59
CA LYS A 175 -8.30 -0.30 22.77
C LYS A 175 -8.94 1.09 22.59
N ILE A 176 -8.77 1.70 21.42
CA ILE A 176 -9.38 3.00 21.12
C ILE A 176 -10.91 2.84 21.08
N VAL A 177 -11.43 1.86 20.35
CA VAL A 177 -12.89 1.66 20.20
C VAL A 177 -13.56 1.30 21.53
N THR A 178 -12.92 0.50 22.37
CA THR A 178 -13.47 0.11 23.68
C THR A 178 -13.31 1.19 24.74
N GLY A 179 -12.29 2.05 24.64
CA GLY A 179 -12.06 3.16 25.54
C GLY A 179 -13.05 4.32 25.39
N PHE A 180 -13.83 4.33 24.30
CA PHE A 180 -14.92 5.29 24.06
C PHE A 180 -16.31 4.73 24.44
N LYS A 181 -16.41 3.51 24.97
CA LYS A 181 -17.62 2.90 25.52
C LYS A 181 -17.63 3.00 27.04
#